data_f09f2adc7cbc9709a32aac4d84d4c9c8
#
_entry.id   f09f2adc7cbc9709a32aac4d84d4c9c8
#
_cell.length_a   1.000
_cell.length_b   1.000
_cell.length_c   1.000
_cell.angle_alpha   90.00
_cell.angle_beta   90.00
_cell.angle_gamma   90.00
#
_symmetry.space_group_name_H-M   'P 1'
#
loop_
_entity.id
_entity.type
_entity.pdbx_description
1 polymer ?
#
loop_
_entity_poly.entity_id
_entity_poly.type
_entity_poly.pdbx_seq_one_letter_code
_entity_poly.pdbx_strand_id
1 'polypeptide(L)'
;MEQKICPVDVISLCSACGEIRPLRFRMEGEAHQLLRVDIDEIISKKEIQYVGIEAYIFLCKATVEEKKWLFELKYTVRSHSWCLYRRIY
;
A
#
# COMPACT_ATOMS: atom_id res chain seq x y z
N MET A 1 4.92 -8.01 -19.17
CA MET A 1 3.91 -8.60 -18.27
C MET A 1 3.24 -7.50 -17.47
N GLU A 2 1.94 -7.46 -17.50
CA GLU A 2 1.21 -6.44 -16.80
C GLU A 2 1.11 -6.75 -15.32
N GLN A 3 1.30 -5.71 -14.50
CA GLN A 3 1.07 -5.81 -13.08
C GLN A 3 -0.36 -5.35 -12.80
N LYS A 4 -1.07 -6.15 -12.05
CA LYS A 4 -2.43 -5.77 -11.68
C LYS A 4 -2.41 -4.85 -10.47
N ILE A 5 -3.14 -3.75 -10.60
CA ILE A 5 -3.43 -2.89 -9.47
C ILE A 5 -4.54 -3.57 -8.68
N CYS A 6 -4.26 -3.87 -7.43
CA CYS A 6 -5.16 -4.65 -6.58
C CYS A 6 -5.69 -3.81 -5.43
N PRO A 7 -7.01 -3.56 -5.35
CA PRO A 7 -7.56 -2.88 -4.19
C PRO A 7 -7.33 -3.70 -2.93
N VAL A 8 -6.96 -3.02 -1.84
CA VAL A 8 -6.70 -3.69 -0.57
C VAL A 8 -7.33 -2.91 0.57
N ASP A 9 -7.64 -3.62 1.64
CA ASP A 9 -8.09 -3.00 2.88
C ASP A 9 -6.87 -2.66 3.72
N VAL A 10 -6.77 -1.42 4.16
CA VAL A 10 -5.59 -0.94 4.88
C VAL A 10 -5.98 -0.36 6.22
N ILE A 11 -5.23 -0.71 7.25
CA ILE A 11 -5.28 0.01 8.52
C ILE A 11 -4.18 1.06 8.43
N SER A 12 -4.58 2.32 8.56
CA SER A 12 -3.65 3.43 8.44
C SER A 12 -3.76 4.33 9.65
N LEU A 13 -2.70 5.09 9.88
CA LEU A 13 -2.66 6.11 10.92
C LEU A 13 -2.66 7.48 10.27
N CYS A 14 -3.62 8.32 10.69
CA CYS A 14 -3.61 9.72 10.30
C CYS A 14 -3.18 10.52 11.52
N SER A 15 -2.05 11.21 11.42
CA SER A 15 -1.50 11.96 12.53
C SER A 15 -2.32 13.24 12.78
N ALA A 16 -2.06 13.87 13.93
CA ALA A 16 -2.70 15.14 14.25
C ALA A 16 -2.38 16.23 13.22
N CYS A 17 -1.28 16.10 12.51
CA CYS A 17 -0.89 17.04 11.46
C CYS A 17 -1.51 16.72 10.10
N GLY A 18 -2.29 15.65 10.02
CA GLY A 18 -2.92 15.24 8.76
C GLY A 18 -2.07 14.34 7.88
N GLU A 19 -0.93 13.88 8.37
CA GLU A 19 -0.13 12.93 7.61
C GLU A 19 -0.68 11.53 7.76
N ILE A 20 -0.81 10.82 6.64
CA ILE A 20 -1.31 9.46 6.63
C ILE A 20 -0.19 8.49 6.32
N ARG A 21 -0.22 7.33 6.99
CA ARG A 21 0.72 6.26 6.67
C ARG A 21 0.05 4.91 6.86
N PRO A 22 0.36 3.94 6.00
CA PRO A 22 -0.20 2.60 6.15
C PRO A 22 0.54 1.82 7.24
N LEU A 23 -0.19 1.04 8.02
CA LEU A 23 0.39 0.19 9.05
C LEU A 23 0.35 -1.27 8.67
N ARG A 24 -0.78 -1.71 8.10
CA ARG A 24 -0.94 -3.07 7.63
C ARG A 24 -2.06 -3.12 6.61
N PHE A 25 -2.04 -4.14 5.80
CA PHE A 25 -3.13 -4.37 4.87
C PHE A 25 -3.41 -5.87 4.74
N ARG A 26 -4.52 -6.18 4.13
CA ARG A 26 -4.85 -7.57 3.83
C ARG A 26 -5.24 -7.68 2.37
N MET A 27 -4.91 -8.83 1.79
CA MET A 27 -5.21 -9.10 0.41
C MET A 27 -5.58 -10.56 0.25
N GLU A 28 -6.19 -10.90 -0.85
CA GLU A 28 -6.50 -12.28 -1.16
C GLU A 28 -5.30 -12.95 -1.80
N GLY A 29 -4.88 -14.08 -1.23
CA GLY A 29 -3.79 -14.88 -1.76
C GLY A 29 -4.24 -15.80 -2.86
N GLU A 30 -3.30 -16.61 -3.36
CA GLU A 30 -3.54 -17.49 -4.51
C GLU A 30 -4.64 -18.54 -4.27
N ALA A 31 -4.76 -19.01 -3.04
CA ALA A 31 -5.77 -20.01 -2.69
C ALA A 31 -7.02 -19.37 -2.09
N HIS A 32 -7.28 -18.12 -2.44
CA HIS A 32 -8.39 -17.32 -1.92
C HIS A 32 -8.36 -17.13 -0.40
N GLN A 33 -7.21 -17.38 0.23
CA GLN A 33 -7.05 -17.07 1.64
C GLN A 33 -6.74 -15.59 1.82
N LEU A 34 -7.14 -15.02 2.95
CA LEU A 34 -6.77 -13.66 3.28
C LEU A 34 -5.36 -13.64 3.85
N LEU A 35 -4.49 -12.83 3.23
CA LEU A 35 -3.15 -12.61 3.71
C LEU A 35 -3.10 -11.26 4.41
N ARG A 36 -2.61 -11.27 5.63
CA ARG A 36 -2.36 -10.06 6.38
C ARG A 36 -0.90 -9.68 6.24
N VAL A 37 -0.65 -8.44 5.84
CA VAL A 37 0.71 -7.95 5.64
C VAL A 37 0.93 -6.79 6.60
N ASP A 38 1.81 -7.01 7.59
CA ASP A 38 2.22 -5.95 8.51
C ASP A 38 3.42 -5.25 7.91
N ILE A 39 3.34 -3.93 7.80
CA ILE A 39 4.40 -3.15 7.18
C ILE A 39 5.51 -2.94 8.19
N ASP A 40 6.71 -3.42 7.87
CA ASP A 40 7.86 -3.28 8.75
C ASP A 40 8.49 -1.90 8.65
N GLU A 41 8.54 -1.37 7.44
CA GLU A 41 9.21 -0.10 7.18
C GLU A 41 8.61 0.60 5.97
N ILE A 42 8.42 1.91 6.07
CA ILE A 42 8.09 2.75 4.93
C ILE A 42 9.39 3.42 4.50
N ILE A 43 9.87 3.07 3.31
CA ILE A 43 11.15 3.58 2.80
C ILE A 43 10.99 4.99 2.27
N SER A 44 9.92 5.26 1.55
CA SER A 44 9.70 6.57 0.96
C SER A 44 8.22 6.80 0.69
N LYS A 45 7.87 8.07 0.60
CA LYS A 45 6.53 8.53 0.25
C LYS A 45 6.67 9.52 -0.89
N LYS A 46 5.86 9.34 -1.92
CA LYS A 46 5.90 10.18 -3.11
C LYS A 46 4.51 10.73 -3.36
N GLU A 47 4.40 12.04 -3.53
CA GLU A 47 3.14 12.66 -3.89
C GLU A 47 3.00 12.70 -5.40
N ILE A 48 1.80 12.39 -5.87
CA ILE A 48 1.48 12.47 -7.28
C ILE A 48 0.27 13.37 -7.44
N GLN A 49 0.41 14.40 -8.26
CA GLN A 49 -0.71 15.24 -8.67
C GLN A 49 -0.77 15.18 -10.19
N TYR A 50 -1.84 14.63 -10.69
CA TYR A 50 -2.00 14.47 -12.12
C TYR A 50 -3.45 14.74 -12.49
N VAL A 51 -3.66 15.77 -13.28
CA VAL A 51 -4.99 16.17 -13.78
C VAL A 51 -6.01 16.27 -12.65
N GLY A 52 -5.61 16.91 -11.53
CA GLY A 52 -6.50 17.10 -10.39
C GLY A 52 -6.65 15.87 -9.49
N ILE A 53 -5.95 14.79 -9.79
CA ILE A 53 -5.96 13.60 -8.94
C ILE A 53 -4.74 13.66 -8.02
N GLU A 54 -5.00 13.63 -6.73
CA GLU A 54 -3.95 13.63 -5.72
C GLU A 54 -3.82 12.24 -5.12
N ALA A 55 -2.59 11.73 -5.08
CA ALA A 55 -2.32 10.42 -4.55
C ALA A 55 -0.93 10.37 -3.90
N TYR A 56 -0.75 9.41 -3.01
CA TYR A 56 0.55 9.14 -2.40
C TYR A 56 0.95 7.71 -2.71
N ILE A 57 2.22 7.51 -3.04
CA ILE A 57 2.77 6.18 -3.22
C ILE A 57 3.80 5.94 -2.12
N PHE A 58 3.56 4.89 -1.34
CA PHE A 58 4.44 4.51 -0.25
C PHE A 58 5.24 3.28 -0.65
N LEU A 59 6.56 3.41 -0.68
CA LEU A 59 7.44 2.27 -0.90
C LEU A 59 7.69 1.62 0.44
N CYS A 60 7.30 0.37 0.56
CA CYS A 60 7.24 -0.33 1.85
C CYS A 60 7.98 -1.65 1.82
N LYS A 61 8.46 -2.05 2.98
CA LYS A 61 9.00 -3.38 3.22
C LYS A 61 8.11 -4.11 4.22
N ALA A 62 7.96 -5.41 4.01
CA ALA A 62 7.24 -6.27 4.94
C ALA A 62 7.81 -7.68 4.88
N THR A 63 7.53 -8.46 5.91
CA THR A 63 7.88 -9.87 5.94
C THR A 63 6.58 -10.67 5.90
N VAL A 64 6.42 -11.50 4.87
CA VAL A 64 5.22 -12.30 4.68
C VAL A 64 5.65 -13.75 4.55
N GLU A 65 5.20 -14.59 5.49
CA GLU A 65 5.55 -16.02 5.50
C GLU A 65 7.06 -16.24 5.39
N GLU A 66 7.82 -15.49 6.19
CA GLU A 66 9.29 -15.55 6.27
C GLU A 66 10.02 -15.04 5.03
N LYS A 67 9.29 -14.45 4.09
CA LYS A 67 9.87 -13.85 2.89
C LYS A 67 9.77 -12.34 2.97
N LYS A 68 10.80 -11.67 2.51
CA LYS A 68 10.79 -10.21 2.48
C LYS A 68 10.15 -9.71 1.20
N TRP A 69 9.22 -8.78 1.37
CA TRP A 69 8.54 -8.14 0.25
C TRP A 69 8.96 -6.68 0.17
N LEU A 70 9.14 -6.21 -1.05
CA LEU A 70 9.28 -4.78 -1.36
C LEU A 70 8.14 -4.43 -2.31
N PHE A 71 7.34 -3.45 -1.94
CA PHE A 71 6.14 -3.15 -2.70
C PHE A 71 5.73 -1.70 -2.54
N GLU A 72 4.82 -1.26 -3.40
CA GLU A 72 4.27 0.08 -3.32
C GLU A 72 2.77 0.03 -3.06
N LEU A 73 2.32 0.82 -2.07
CA LEU A 73 0.90 1.04 -1.81
C LEU A 73 0.55 2.44 -2.28
N LYS A 74 -0.56 2.56 -2.96
CA LYS A 74 -1.06 3.84 -3.44
C LYS A 74 -2.32 4.23 -2.68
N TYR A 75 -2.32 5.44 -2.14
CA TYR A 75 -3.49 6.02 -1.50
C TYR A 75 -4.01 7.15 -2.38
N THR A 76 -5.26 7.04 -2.83
CA THR A 76 -5.90 8.08 -3.61
C THR A 76 -6.74 8.95 -2.67
N VAL A 77 -6.36 10.22 -2.57
CA VAL A 77 -6.95 11.12 -1.58
C VAL A 77 -8.44 11.33 -1.83
N ARG A 78 -8.82 11.54 -3.07
CA ARG A 78 -10.20 11.85 -3.43
C ARG A 78 -11.19 10.77 -3.04
N SER A 79 -10.82 9.52 -3.21
CA SER A 79 -11.69 8.38 -2.92
C SER A 79 -11.40 7.73 -1.58
N HIS A 80 -10.35 8.17 -0.87
CA HIS A 80 -9.89 7.57 0.39
C HIS A 80 -9.65 6.08 0.24
N SER A 81 -9.12 5.67 -0.92
CA SER A 81 -8.94 4.25 -1.22
C SER A 81 -7.48 3.89 -1.38
N TRP A 82 -7.19 2.64 -1.07
CA TRP A 82 -5.85 2.08 -1.13
C TRP A 82 -5.80 0.96 -2.17
N CYS A 83 -4.65 0.83 -2.81
CA CYS A 83 -4.40 -0.34 -3.64
C CYS A 83 -2.94 -0.76 -3.55
N LEU A 84 -2.71 -2.05 -3.78
CA LEU A 84 -1.36 -2.56 -3.99
C LEU A 84 -0.99 -2.18 -5.40
N TYR A 85 -0.14 -1.16 -5.52
CA TYR A 85 0.16 -0.55 -6.80
C TYR A 85 1.18 -1.36 -7.58
N ARG A 86 2.20 -1.85 -6.88
CA ARG A 86 3.27 -2.62 -7.52
C ARG A 86 4.00 -3.43 -6.47
N ARG A 87 4.31 -4.68 -6.80
CA ARG A 87 5.17 -5.50 -5.97
C ARG A 87 6.50 -5.65 -6.70
N ILE A 88 7.59 -5.27 -6.03
CA ILE A 88 8.92 -5.31 -6.64
C ILE A 88 9.56 -6.67 -6.42
N TYR A 89 9.46 -7.21 -5.19
CA TYR A 89 9.85 -8.58 -4.91
C TYR A 89 9.25 -9.08 -3.59
#